data_2633a1cb7e6f5900f2503a8ddefca1bc
#
_entry.id   2633a1cb7e6f5900f2503a8ddefca1bc
#
_cell.length_a   1.000
_cell.length_b   1.000
_cell.length_c   1.000
_cell.angle_alpha   90.00
_cell.angle_beta   90.00
_cell.angle_gamma   90.00
#
_symmetry.space_group_name_H-M   'P 1'
#
loop_
_entity.id
_entity.type
_entity.pdbx_description
1 polymer ?
#
loop_
_entity_poly.entity_id
_entity_poly.type
_entity_poly.pdbx_seq_one_letter_code
_entity_poly.pdbx_strand_id
1 'polypeptide(L)'
;MKLRNVPFSPPDMSEAEISEVAEALRSGWITTGPKTKEFERQIAAYVGTAKAVCLNSATAAMEMALRLIGVGPEDEVIVPAYTYTATASVTQHVGCKVVMVDSQKDCVEMDYDKLAEAITQRTKVICPVDLGGVMCDYDRIFEIVEAKRELFCPANAIQKKIGRIVVAADDAHAFGAWRKADVDDNDNLNLNEKVKRMAGAIADFSSFSFHAVKNLTTAEGGALTWRLPFGNENVDINDNYFPTVSKMEGETWDELLYRLAQLLSLHGQNKDALAKTQMGAWEYDVIGPWYKCNMTDIMAGIGLAQLRRYQGMLERRRQIIGRYNAAIDDLNVSLDDNHQVKYLDHYGEDYSSSGHLYITRLMGRSDEERREVIMKMAERGIACNVHYKPLPMMTAYKALGFDIKDYPNAYNLFVNEVTLPLHTRLTDEDVEYVISNYVDIIKNI
;
A
#
# COMPACT_ATOMS: atom_id res chain seq x y z
N MET A 1 5.88 10.80 37.15
CA MET A 1 6.68 11.20 35.96
C MET A 1 6.20 12.55 35.42
N LYS A 2 7.08 13.36 34.79
CA LYS A 2 6.64 14.58 34.10
C LYS A 2 5.84 14.17 32.88
N LEU A 3 4.65 14.76 32.66
CA LEU A 3 3.80 14.51 31.52
C LEU A 3 4.57 14.81 30.22
N ARG A 4 4.62 13.84 29.30
CA ARG A 4 5.18 14.00 27.94
C ARG A 4 4.04 14.13 26.93
N ASN A 5 4.31 14.73 25.79
CA ASN A 5 3.40 14.74 24.65
C ASN A 5 4.02 13.87 23.54
N VAL A 6 3.48 12.66 23.37
CA VAL A 6 3.91 11.68 22.37
C VAL A 6 2.86 11.61 21.27
N PRO A 7 3.07 12.31 20.13
CA PRO A 7 2.13 12.28 19.01
C PRO A 7 2.13 10.91 18.33
N PHE A 8 1.06 10.58 17.62
CA PHE A 8 0.89 9.25 17.02
C PHE A 8 1.88 8.98 15.87
N SER A 9 1.93 9.84 14.87
CA SER A 9 2.79 9.66 13.67
C SER A 9 3.06 11.00 12.97
N PRO A 10 3.84 11.91 13.57
CA PRO A 10 4.23 13.15 12.93
C PRO A 10 5.24 12.88 11.81
N PRO A 11 5.21 13.65 10.69
CA PRO A 11 6.21 13.53 9.65
C PRO A 11 7.62 13.86 10.18
N ASP A 12 8.61 13.12 9.70
CA ASP A 12 10.03 13.34 10.00
C ASP A 12 10.67 14.13 8.86
N MET A 13 10.82 15.44 9.06
CA MET A 13 11.40 16.38 8.09
C MET A 13 12.74 16.91 8.59
N SER A 14 13.69 17.06 7.68
CA SER A 14 15.03 17.63 7.92
C SER A 14 15.31 18.79 6.96
N GLU A 15 16.47 19.42 7.12
CA GLU A 15 16.94 20.46 6.19
C GLU A 15 17.12 19.93 4.76
N ALA A 16 17.28 18.62 4.56
CA ALA A 16 17.39 18.03 3.23
C ALA A 16 16.09 18.17 2.43
N GLU A 17 14.93 17.90 3.04
CA GLU A 17 13.61 18.08 2.42
C GLU A 17 13.33 19.56 2.13
N ILE A 18 13.65 20.43 3.08
CA ILE A 18 13.49 21.90 2.92
C ILE A 18 14.33 22.41 1.74
N SER A 19 15.58 21.95 1.64
CA SER A 19 16.49 22.33 0.56
C SER A 19 16.00 21.87 -0.80
N GLU A 20 15.50 20.64 -0.93
CA GLU A 20 14.99 20.12 -2.20
C GLU A 20 13.72 20.86 -2.67
N VAL A 21 12.83 21.21 -1.74
CA VAL A 21 11.65 22.03 -2.05
C VAL A 21 12.07 23.44 -2.47
N ALA A 22 13.00 24.06 -1.75
CA ALA A 22 13.50 25.39 -2.10
C ALA A 22 14.18 25.40 -3.48
N GLU A 23 14.90 24.33 -3.83
CA GLU A 23 15.49 24.17 -5.16
C GLU A 23 14.40 24.02 -6.24
N ALA A 24 13.37 23.19 -6.03
CA ALA A 24 12.25 23.07 -6.96
C ALA A 24 11.59 24.43 -7.22
N LEU A 25 11.32 25.22 -6.17
CA LEU A 25 10.74 26.56 -6.29
C LEU A 25 11.65 27.52 -7.06
N ARG A 26 12.97 27.51 -6.79
CA ARG A 26 13.94 28.38 -7.48
C ARG A 26 14.13 28.00 -8.94
N SER A 27 14.02 26.73 -9.28
CA SER A 27 14.14 26.24 -10.66
C SER A 27 12.99 26.69 -11.57
N GLY A 28 11.83 27.05 -10.98
CA GLY A 28 10.60 27.35 -11.70
C GLY A 28 9.81 26.09 -12.09
N TRP A 29 10.36 24.90 -11.93
CA TRP A 29 9.64 23.62 -12.11
C TRP A 29 8.89 23.25 -10.83
N ILE A 30 7.62 23.63 -10.75
CA ILE A 30 6.76 23.40 -9.57
C ILE A 30 5.63 22.38 -9.82
N THR A 31 5.40 22.00 -11.08
CA THR A 31 4.50 20.91 -11.50
C THR A 31 5.33 19.68 -11.83
N THR A 32 4.75 18.68 -12.54
CA THR A 32 5.50 17.49 -12.99
C THR A 32 6.68 17.91 -13.87
N GLY A 33 7.87 17.53 -13.48
CA GLY A 33 9.12 17.91 -14.16
C GLY A 33 10.27 16.95 -13.85
N PRO A 34 11.52 17.44 -13.86
CA PRO A 34 12.72 16.62 -13.69
C PRO A 34 12.78 15.87 -12.36
N LYS A 35 12.35 16.47 -11.23
CA LYS A 35 12.37 15.81 -9.91
C LYS A 35 11.37 14.67 -9.84
N THR A 36 10.18 14.81 -10.42
CA THR A 36 9.20 13.74 -10.50
C THR A 36 9.74 12.57 -11.31
N LYS A 37 10.35 12.81 -12.48
CA LYS A 37 10.95 11.77 -13.31
C LYS A 37 12.11 11.03 -12.60
N GLU A 38 12.94 11.78 -11.89
CA GLU A 38 14.03 11.20 -11.10
C GLU A 38 13.49 10.36 -9.92
N PHE A 39 12.43 10.81 -9.25
CA PHE A 39 11.81 10.07 -8.15
C PHE A 39 11.17 8.77 -8.65
N GLU A 40 10.45 8.80 -9.79
CA GLU A 40 9.93 7.60 -10.46
C GLU A 40 11.05 6.59 -10.74
N ARG A 41 12.17 7.05 -11.32
CA ARG A 41 13.34 6.21 -11.60
C ARG A 41 13.95 5.59 -10.34
N GLN A 42 14.06 6.38 -9.25
CA GLN A 42 14.62 5.91 -7.99
C GLN A 42 13.68 4.93 -7.27
N ILE A 43 12.35 5.16 -7.30
CA ILE A 43 11.37 4.19 -6.77
C ILE A 43 11.48 2.87 -7.52
N ALA A 44 11.46 2.89 -8.85
CA ALA A 44 11.57 1.67 -9.66
C ALA A 44 12.85 0.90 -9.33
N ALA A 45 13.99 1.58 -9.22
CA ALA A 45 15.27 0.98 -8.84
C ALA A 45 15.26 0.42 -7.39
N TYR A 46 14.61 1.13 -6.46
CA TYR A 46 14.55 0.72 -5.05
C TYR A 46 13.72 -0.55 -4.86
N VAL A 47 12.57 -0.67 -5.52
CA VAL A 47 11.70 -1.83 -5.40
C VAL A 47 12.05 -2.97 -6.37
N GLY A 48 12.83 -2.69 -7.41
CA GLY A 48 13.28 -3.68 -8.39
C GLY A 48 12.28 -3.92 -9.53
N THR A 49 11.58 -2.87 -9.99
CA THR A 49 10.68 -2.91 -11.14
C THR A 49 11.25 -2.13 -12.33
N ALA A 50 10.75 -2.40 -13.54
CA ALA A 50 11.19 -1.70 -14.75
C ALA A 50 10.79 -0.21 -14.73
N LYS A 51 9.61 0.09 -14.22
CA LYS A 51 9.01 1.45 -14.19
C LYS A 51 8.26 1.69 -12.90
N ALA A 52 8.09 2.98 -12.57
CA ALA A 52 7.16 3.49 -11.57
C ALA A 52 6.53 4.77 -12.08
N VAL A 53 5.31 5.07 -11.66
CA VAL A 53 4.61 6.34 -11.93
C VAL A 53 4.23 6.98 -10.62
N CYS A 54 4.65 8.24 -10.43
CA CYS A 54 4.31 9.02 -9.25
C CYS A 54 3.00 9.79 -9.45
N LEU A 55 2.11 9.66 -8.50
CA LEU A 55 0.77 10.24 -8.48
C LEU A 55 0.55 11.05 -7.19
N ASN A 56 -0.57 11.75 -7.11
CA ASN A 56 -0.89 12.59 -5.95
C ASN A 56 -1.38 11.80 -4.72
N SER A 57 -1.62 10.49 -4.83
CA SER A 57 -2.04 9.62 -3.72
C SER A 57 -1.95 8.13 -4.08
N ALA A 58 -1.93 7.25 -3.08
CA ALA A 58 -2.12 5.81 -3.27
C ALA A 58 -3.50 5.48 -3.84
N THR A 59 -4.53 6.22 -3.45
CA THR A 59 -5.89 6.06 -3.99
C THR A 59 -5.88 6.25 -5.50
N ALA A 60 -5.21 7.29 -6.00
CA ALA A 60 -5.04 7.51 -7.44
C ALA A 60 -4.22 6.38 -8.09
N ALA A 61 -3.21 5.83 -7.41
CA ALA A 61 -2.39 4.74 -7.92
C ALA A 61 -3.20 3.43 -8.03
N MET A 62 -4.00 3.09 -7.01
CA MET A 62 -4.89 1.93 -7.06
C MET A 62 -5.96 2.06 -8.16
N GLU A 63 -6.62 3.22 -8.25
CA GLU A 63 -7.59 3.49 -9.31
C GLU A 63 -6.94 3.42 -10.70
N MET A 64 -5.72 3.95 -10.84
CA MET A 64 -4.93 3.87 -12.07
C MET A 64 -4.66 2.41 -12.47
N ALA A 65 -4.28 1.54 -11.53
CA ALA A 65 -4.10 0.11 -11.80
C ALA A 65 -5.37 -0.52 -12.36
N LEU A 66 -6.52 -0.30 -11.70
CA LEU A 66 -7.81 -0.82 -12.16
C LEU A 66 -8.17 -0.34 -13.58
N ARG A 67 -7.88 0.92 -13.90
CA ARG A 67 -8.13 1.48 -15.23
C ARG A 67 -7.17 0.94 -16.28
N LEU A 68 -5.90 0.74 -15.94
CA LEU A 68 -4.93 0.09 -16.83
C LEU A 68 -5.31 -1.37 -17.10
N ILE A 69 -5.81 -2.10 -16.11
CA ILE A 69 -6.35 -3.46 -16.27
C ILE A 69 -7.64 -3.43 -17.11
N GLY A 70 -8.35 -2.29 -17.14
CA GLY A 70 -9.57 -2.12 -17.93
C GLY A 70 -10.76 -2.86 -17.35
N VAL A 71 -10.93 -2.81 -16.02
CA VAL A 71 -12.12 -3.35 -15.34
C VAL A 71 -13.29 -2.37 -15.40
N GLY A 72 -14.50 -2.88 -15.36
CA GLY A 72 -15.74 -2.10 -15.53
C GLY A 72 -16.95 -2.65 -14.77
N PRO A 73 -18.17 -2.14 -15.07
CA PRO A 73 -19.37 -2.39 -14.25
C PRO A 73 -19.79 -3.86 -14.11
N GLU A 74 -19.44 -4.71 -15.06
CA GLU A 74 -19.78 -6.14 -15.03
C GLU A 74 -18.77 -6.97 -14.24
N ASP A 75 -17.65 -6.36 -13.84
CA ASP A 75 -16.55 -7.02 -13.18
C ASP A 75 -16.64 -6.95 -11.66
N GLU A 76 -15.97 -7.88 -10.99
CA GLU A 76 -15.82 -7.94 -9.54
C GLU A 76 -14.35 -7.74 -9.15
N VAL A 77 -14.14 -6.96 -8.08
CA VAL A 77 -12.84 -6.80 -7.41
C VAL A 77 -12.97 -7.30 -5.99
N ILE A 78 -12.10 -8.24 -5.59
CA ILE A 78 -12.09 -8.80 -4.24
C ILE A 78 -11.12 -7.98 -3.36
N VAL A 79 -11.61 -7.55 -2.19
CA VAL A 79 -10.85 -6.76 -1.21
C VAL A 79 -11.06 -7.33 0.21
N PRO A 80 -10.13 -7.15 1.17
CA PRO A 80 -10.38 -7.52 2.55
C PRO A 80 -11.41 -6.59 3.21
N ALA A 81 -12.21 -7.13 4.13
CA ALA A 81 -13.15 -6.35 4.95
C ALA A 81 -12.43 -5.47 5.99
N TYR A 82 -11.22 -5.88 6.41
CA TYR A 82 -10.37 -5.20 7.39
C TYR A 82 -9.27 -4.42 6.69
N THR A 83 -9.60 -3.23 6.22
CA THR A 83 -8.70 -2.32 5.51
C THR A 83 -9.16 -0.88 5.60
N TYR A 84 -8.36 0.03 5.06
CA TYR A 84 -8.75 1.42 4.83
C TYR A 84 -9.70 1.53 3.63
N THR A 85 -10.57 2.54 3.66
CA THR A 85 -11.63 2.72 2.65
C THR A 85 -11.11 2.84 1.21
N ALA A 86 -9.90 3.36 1.00
CA ALA A 86 -9.35 3.55 -0.35
C ALA A 86 -9.34 2.25 -1.17
N THR A 87 -8.95 1.12 -0.56
CA THR A 87 -8.89 -0.20 -1.21
C THR A 87 -10.22 -0.61 -1.85
N ALA A 88 -11.34 -0.32 -1.19
CA ALA A 88 -12.67 -0.66 -1.71
C ALA A 88 -13.31 0.48 -2.52
N SER A 89 -13.05 1.75 -2.15
CA SER A 89 -13.69 2.89 -2.83
C SER A 89 -13.23 3.04 -4.28
N VAL A 90 -11.96 2.73 -4.60
CA VAL A 90 -11.47 2.79 -6.00
C VAL A 90 -12.20 1.81 -6.92
N THR A 91 -12.65 0.67 -6.38
CA THR A 91 -13.51 -0.28 -7.10
C THR A 91 -14.83 0.37 -7.52
N GLN A 92 -15.45 1.13 -6.59
CA GLN A 92 -16.68 1.89 -6.89
C GLN A 92 -16.44 3.02 -7.90
N HIS A 93 -15.26 3.68 -7.84
CA HIS A 93 -14.92 4.77 -8.76
C HIS A 93 -14.84 4.29 -10.22
N VAL A 94 -14.41 3.05 -10.44
CA VAL A 94 -14.37 2.44 -11.79
C VAL A 94 -15.67 1.72 -12.17
N GLY A 95 -16.68 1.75 -11.27
CA GLY A 95 -18.00 1.17 -11.48
C GLY A 95 -18.08 -0.33 -11.22
N CYS A 96 -17.01 -0.99 -10.77
CA CYS A 96 -16.99 -2.41 -10.46
C CYS A 96 -17.75 -2.75 -9.18
N LYS A 97 -18.14 -4.01 -9.07
CA LYS A 97 -18.71 -4.55 -7.84
C LYS A 97 -17.59 -4.91 -6.86
N VAL A 98 -17.69 -4.36 -5.64
CA VAL A 98 -16.85 -4.77 -4.51
C VAL A 98 -17.32 -6.12 -3.99
N VAL A 99 -16.38 -7.05 -3.80
CA VAL A 99 -16.58 -8.31 -3.07
C VAL A 99 -15.64 -8.31 -1.87
N MET A 100 -16.19 -8.34 -0.66
CA MET A 100 -15.36 -8.34 0.56
C MET A 100 -15.13 -9.76 1.05
N VAL A 101 -13.92 -9.99 1.55
CA VAL A 101 -13.50 -11.24 2.18
C VAL A 101 -13.09 -10.93 3.62
N ASP A 102 -13.47 -11.81 4.56
CA ASP A 102 -13.09 -11.69 5.97
C ASP A 102 -11.57 -11.85 6.15
N SER A 103 -11.07 -11.50 7.32
CA SER A 103 -9.69 -11.77 7.72
C SER A 103 -9.52 -13.21 8.17
N GLN A 104 -8.29 -13.70 8.16
CA GLN A 104 -7.93 -14.94 8.86
C GLN A 104 -8.17 -14.76 10.36
N LYS A 105 -8.36 -15.89 11.05
CA LYS A 105 -8.51 -15.87 12.50
C LYS A 105 -7.21 -15.33 13.14
N ASP A 106 -7.36 -14.28 13.94
CA ASP A 106 -6.26 -13.64 14.68
C ASP A 106 -5.13 -13.04 13.80
N CYS A 107 -5.34 -12.86 12.49
CA CYS A 107 -4.41 -12.30 11.54
C CYS A 107 -5.07 -11.17 10.74
N VAL A 108 -4.31 -10.13 10.44
CA VAL A 108 -4.81 -8.95 9.68
C VAL A 108 -4.95 -9.21 8.18
N GLU A 109 -4.35 -10.28 7.66
CA GLU A 109 -4.46 -10.67 6.26
C GLU A 109 -5.85 -11.20 5.92
N MET A 110 -6.23 -11.11 4.63
CA MET A 110 -7.47 -11.72 4.16
C MET A 110 -7.46 -13.24 4.34
N ASP A 111 -8.63 -13.82 4.56
CA ASP A 111 -8.80 -15.28 4.64
C ASP A 111 -8.68 -15.89 3.24
N TYR A 112 -7.64 -16.68 3.02
CA TYR A 112 -7.32 -17.28 1.71
C TYR A 112 -8.30 -18.36 1.27
N ASP A 113 -8.92 -19.07 2.20
CA ASP A 113 -9.95 -20.04 1.86
C ASP A 113 -11.24 -19.32 1.44
N LYS A 114 -11.61 -18.24 2.14
CA LYS A 114 -12.71 -17.35 1.73
C LYS A 114 -12.42 -16.64 0.42
N LEU A 115 -11.17 -16.26 0.18
CA LEU A 115 -10.75 -15.71 -1.11
C LEU A 115 -11.03 -16.72 -2.24
N ALA A 116 -10.62 -17.98 -2.07
CA ALA A 116 -10.84 -19.02 -3.08
C ALA A 116 -12.34 -19.30 -3.33
N GLU A 117 -13.19 -19.21 -2.29
CA GLU A 117 -14.64 -19.33 -2.39
C GLU A 117 -15.30 -18.13 -3.10
N ALA A 118 -14.77 -16.93 -2.92
CA ALA A 118 -15.34 -15.68 -3.44
C ALA A 118 -15.09 -15.46 -4.95
N ILE A 119 -14.15 -16.19 -5.55
CA ILE A 119 -13.79 -16.05 -6.96
C ILE A 119 -14.92 -16.57 -7.87
N THR A 120 -15.35 -15.73 -8.81
CA THR A 120 -16.35 -16.03 -9.85
C THR A 120 -15.79 -15.74 -11.25
N GLN A 121 -16.56 -16.04 -12.28
CA GLN A 121 -16.22 -15.65 -13.68
C GLN A 121 -16.13 -14.13 -13.89
N ARG A 122 -16.74 -13.33 -13.00
CA ARG A 122 -16.67 -11.86 -13.04
C ARG A 122 -15.47 -11.30 -12.31
N THR A 123 -14.80 -12.09 -11.49
CA THR A 123 -13.62 -11.64 -10.74
C THR A 123 -12.48 -11.34 -11.71
N LYS A 124 -12.01 -10.08 -11.72
CA LYS A 124 -10.89 -9.63 -12.54
C LYS A 124 -9.67 -9.28 -11.71
N VAL A 125 -9.86 -8.80 -10.48
CA VAL A 125 -8.79 -8.32 -9.63
C VAL A 125 -9.00 -8.80 -8.20
N ILE A 126 -7.90 -9.20 -7.57
CA ILE A 126 -7.78 -9.37 -6.11
C ILE A 126 -6.87 -8.24 -5.62
N CYS A 127 -7.30 -7.53 -4.59
CA CYS A 127 -6.54 -6.44 -3.98
C CYS A 127 -6.14 -6.81 -2.53
N PRO A 128 -5.04 -7.56 -2.32
CA PRO A 128 -4.50 -7.80 -0.98
C PRO A 128 -3.98 -6.50 -0.40
N VAL A 129 -3.93 -6.42 0.94
CA VAL A 129 -3.46 -5.24 1.68
C VAL A 129 -2.33 -5.63 2.60
N ASP A 130 -1.17 -5.05 2.40
CA ASP A 130 0.04 -5.25 3.21
C ASP A 130 -0.02 -4.40 4.50
N LEU A 131 -1.00 -4.73 5.35
CA LEU A 131 -1.40 -3.94 6.50
C LEU A 131 -0.29 -3.87 7.56
N GLY A 132 -0.08 -2.66 8.11
CA GLY A 132 1.00 -2.42 9.09
C GLY A 132 2.40 -2.47 8.50
N GLY A 133 2.52 -2.77 7.21
CA GLY A 133 3.78 -2.95 6.48
C GLY A 133 4.27 -4.39 6.45
N VAL A 134 3.45 -5.35 6.89
CA VAL A 134 3.70 -6.79 6.73
C VAL A 134 3.04 -7.25 5.44
N MET A 135 3.83 -7.89 4.59
CA MET A 135 3.36 -8.36 3.28
C MET A 135 2.53 -9.62 3.42
N CYS A 136 1.43 -9.69 2.67
CA CYS A 136 0.57 -10.86 2.53
C CYS A 136 1.34 -12.08 2.00
N ASP A 137 0.77 -13.27 2.15
CA ASP A 137 1.29 -14.49 1.54
C ASP A 137 0.95 -14.54 0.05
N TYR A 138 1.80 -13.89 -0.76
CA TYR A 138 1.62 -13.82 -2.21
C TYR A 138 1.75 -15.17 -2.91
N ASP A 139 2.59 -16.09 -2.40
CA ASP A 139 2.70 -17.43 -2.96
C ASP A 139 1.33 -18.12 -2.87
N ARG A 140 0.67 -18.04 -1.70
CA ARG A 140 -0.67 -18.59 -1.50
C ARG A 140 -1.74 -17.90 -2.34
N ILE A 141 -1.66 -16.59 -2.52
CA ILE A 141 -2.59 -15.83 -3.39
C ILE A 141 -2.44 -16.29 -4.84
N PHE A 142 -1.21 -16.41 -5.35
CA PHE A 142 -0.98 -16.84 -6.72
C PHE A 142 -1.32 -18.31 -6.96
N GLU A 143 -1.13 -19.21 -5.97
CA GLU A 143 -1.64 -20.58 -6.03
C GLU A 143 -3.17 -20.61 -6.24
N ILE A 144 -3.92 -19.80 -5.49
CA ILE A 144 -5.38 -19.70 -5.60
C ILE A 144 -5.76 -19.15 -6.98
N VAL A 145 -5.11 -18.09 -7.42
CA VAL A 145 -5.35 -17.47 -8.74
C VAL A 145 -5.12 -18.48 -9.85
N GLU A 146 -4.04 -19.26 -9.77
CA GLU A 146 -3.73 -20.29 -10.77
C GLU A 146 -4.75 -21.43 -10.73
N ALA A 147 -5.13 -21.92 -9.56
CA ALA A 147 -6.15 -22.97 -9.41
C ALA A 147 -7.54 -22.55 -9.94
N LYS A 148 -7.80 -21.24 -10.04
CA LYS A 148 -9.05 -20.67 -10.56
C LYS A 148 -8.92 -20.08 -11.98
N ARG A 149 -7.81 -20.30 -12.66
CA ARG A 149 -7.51 -19.73 -13.98
C ARG A 149 -8.61 -19.99 -15.00
N GLU A 150 -9.22 -21.18 -14.98
CA GLU A 150 -10.30 -21.57 -15.90
C GLU A 150 -11.58 -20.72 -15.77
N LEU A 151 -11.79 -20.07 -14.62
CA LEU A 151 -12.93 -19.16 -14.41
C LEU A 151 -12.68 -17.78 -15.02
N PHE A 152 -11.44 -17.44 -15.34
CA PHE A 152 -11.08 -16.12 -15.80
C PHE A 152 -11.50 -15.88 -17.25
N CYS A 153 -12.34 -14.88 -17.48
CA CYS A 153 -12.81 -14.45 -18.80
C CYS A 153 -12.21 -13.08 -19.16
N PRO A 154 -11.13 -13.00 -19.95
CA PRO A 154 -10.51 -11.73 -20.29
C PRO A 154 -11.41 -10.85 -21.15
N ALA A 155 -11.57 -9.56 -20.79
CA ALA A 155 -12.38 -8.59 -21.50
C ALA A 155 -11.57 -7.71 -22.48
N ASN A 156 -10.25 -7.69 -22.37
CA ASN A 156 -9.35 -6.87 -23.19
C ASN A 156 -7.97 -7.53 -23.38
N ALA A 157 -7.10 -6.87 -24.14
CA ALA A 157 -5.81 -7.42 -24.53
C ALA A 157 -4.84 -7.64 -23.36
N ILE A 158 -4.76 -6.71 -22.39
CA ILE A 158 -3.88 -6.89 -21.23
C ILE A 158 -4.37 -8.02 -20.35
N GLN A 159 -5.68 -8.12 -20.09
CA GLN A 159 -6.25 -9.23 -19.34
C GLN A 159 -6.00 -10.57 -20.05
N LYS A 160 -6.14 -10.60 -21.39
CA LYS A 160 -5.82 -11.78 -22.19
C LYS A 160 -4.33 -12.15 -22.09
N LYS A 161 -3.46 -11.16 -22.09
CA LYS A 161 -2.01 -11.36 -22.01
C LYS A 161 -1.61 -11.87 -20.60
N ILE A 162 -2.22 -11.34 -19.53
CA ILE A 162 -2.03 -11.85 -18.17
C ILE A 162 -2.60 -13.27 -18.03
N GLY A 163 -3.76 -13.55 -18.63
CA GLY A 163 -4.35 -14.88 -18.73
C GLY A 163 -4.91 -15.46 -17.42
N ARG A 164 -5.03 -14.65 -16.37
CA ARG A 164 -5.55 -15.00 -15.04
C ARG A 164 -6.07 -13.76 -14.31
N ILE A 165 -6.67 -13.96 -13.14
CA ILE A 165 -7.05 -12.88 -12.25
C ILE A 165 -5.81 -12.07 -11.85
N VAL A 166 -5.92 -10.76 -11.90
CA VAL A 166 -4.83 -9.82 -11.61
C VAL A 166 -4.71 -9.62 -10.09
N VAL A 167 -3.50 -9.61 -9.58
CA VAL A 167 -3.20 -9.24 -8.19
C VAL A 167 -2.72 -7.79 -8.16
N ALA A 168 -3.53 -6.90 -7.58
CA ALA A 168 -3.22 -5.47 -7.47
C ALA A 168 -3.12 -5.08 -5.99
N ALA A 169 -1.91 -5.08 -5.45
CA ALA A 169 -1.65 -4.90 -4.03
C ALA A 169 -1.85 -3.45 -3.57
N ASP A 170 -2.49 -3.29 -2.41
CA ASP A 170 -2.46 -2.05 -1.63
C ASP A 170 -1.26 -2.08 -0.68
N ASP A 171 -0.13 -1.60 -1.18
CA ASP A 171 1.15 -1.51 -0.48
C ASP A 171 1.32 -0.16 0.23
N ALA A 172 0.20 0.54 0.55
CA ALA A 172 0.25 1.87 1.18
C ALA A 172 1.04 1.91 2.50
N HIS A 173 1.24 0.78 3.14
CA HIS A 173 2.05 0.61 4.36
C HIS A 173 3.40 -0.07 4.11
N ALA A 174 3.64 -0.65 2.94
CA ALA A 174 4.69 -1.64 2.76
C ALA A 174 5.96 -1.13 2.04
N PHE A 175 6.06 0.17 1.69
CA PHE A 175 7.27 0.68 1.06
C PHE A 175 8.50 0.36 1.91
N GLY A 176 9.45 -0.41 1.36
CA GLY A 176 10.63 -0.91 2.06
C GLY A 176 10.47 -2.29 2.73
N ALA A 177 9.28 -2.85 2.77
CA ALA A 177 9.08 -4.25 3.15
C ALA A 177 9.61 -5.21 2.09
N TRP A 178 9.93 -6.44 2.50
CA TRP A 178 10.29 -7.51 1.59
C TRP A 178 9.87 -8.87 2.15
N ARG A 179 9.66 -9.83 1.25
CA ARG A 179 9.57 -11.26 1.61
C ARG A 179 10.28 -12.12 0.60
N LYS A 180 10.60 -13.36 0.98
CA LYS A 180 11.03 -14.38 0.04
C LYS A 180 9.79 -14.95 -0.64
N ALA A 181 9.79 -14.96 -1.96
CA ALA A 181 8.74 -15.49 -2.81
C ALA A 181 9.32 -16.53 -3.77
N ASP A 182 8.48 -17.39 -4.29
CA ASP A 182 8.90 -18.37 -5.28
C ASP A 182 9.48 -17.70 -6.53
N VAL A 183 10.48 -18.38 -7.12
CA VAL A 183 11.09 -17.96 -8.39
C VAL A 183 10.07 -18.15 -9.51
N ASP A 184 9.93 -17.16 -10.37
CA ASP A 184 9.14 -17.25 -11.59
C ASP A 184 10.03 -17.32 -12.85
N ASP A 185 9.43 -17.53 -14.02
CA ASP A 185 10.10 -17.71 -15.30
C ASP A 185 11.02 -16.53 -15.71
N ASN A 186 10.84 -15.34 -15.08
CA ASN A 186 11.64 -14.14 -15.36
C ASN A 186 12.95 -14.10 -14.57
N ASP A 187 13.13 -14.95 -13.55
CA ASP A 187 14.27 -14.85 -12.65
C ASP A 187 15.56 -15.49 -13.17
N ASN A 188 15.47 -16.35 -14.21
CA ASN A 188 16.61 -17.15 -14.70
C ASN A 188 17.35 -17.95 -13.60
N LEU A 189 16.62 -18.35 -12.57
CA LEU A 189 17.09 -19.08 -11.39
C LEU A 189 16.46 -20.47 -11.30
N ASN A 190 16.93 -21.30 -10.38
CA ASN A 190 16.32 -22.61 -10.16
C ASN A 190 14.94 -22.48 -9.53
N LEU A 191 13.92 -23.10 -10.10
CA LEU A 191 12.51 -23.06 -9.67
C LEU A 191 12.26 -23.58 -8.22
N ASN A 192 13.27 -24.12 -7.54
CA ASN A 192 13.15 -24.62 -6.16
C ASN A 192 13.71 -23.65 -5.10
N GLU A 193 14.12 -22.46 -5.51
CA GLU A 193 14.69 -21.46 -4.59
C GLU A 193 13.70 -20.30 -4.43
N LYS A 194 13.63 -19.74 -3.20
CA LYS A 194 12.90 -18.50 -2.96
C LYS A 194 13.84 -17.31 -3.07
N VAL A 195 13.40 -16.26 -3.72
CA VAL A 195 14.16 -15.02 -3.90
C VAL A 195 13.55 -13.90 -3.06
N LYS A 196 14.43 -13.04 -2.55
CA LYS A 196 14.00 -11.82 -1.87
C LYS A 196 13.37 -10.85 -2.86
N ARG A 197 12.11 -10.48 -2.63
CA ARG A 197 11.39 -9.46 -3.39
C ARG A 197 10.89 -8.35 -2.48
N MET A 198 11.02 -7.13 -2.95
CA MET A 198 10.47 -5.96 -2.28
C MET A 198 8.95 -5.87 -2.52
N ALA A 199 8.21 -5.29 -1.58
CA ALA A 199 6.88 -4.77 -1.87
C ALA A 199 6.97 -3.86 -3.11
N GLY A 200 6.01 -3.98 -4.01
CA GLY A 200 6.06 -3.33 -5.32
C GLY A 200 6.59 -4.19 -6.47
N ALA A 201 7.21 -5.34 -6.18
CA ALA A 201 7.81 -6.24 -7.18
C ALA A 201 7.38 -7.71 -7.02
N ILE A 202 6.25 -7.98 -6.33
CA ILE A 202 5.65 -9.31 -6.22
C ILE A 202 4.30 -9.35 -6.95
N ALA A 203 3.37 -8.48 -6.57
CA ALA A 203 2.07 -8.37 -7.23
C ALA A 203 2.21 -7.89 -8.68
N ASP A 204 1.18 -8.13 -9.49
CA ASP A 204 1.14 -7.62 -10.87
C ASP A 204 1.17 -6.09 -10.89
N PHE A 205 0.43 -5.46 -9.97
CA PHE A 205 0.45 -4.01 -9.71
C PHE A 205 0.54 -3.76 -8.20
N SER A 206 1.23 -2.70 -7.81
CA SER A 206 1.41 -2.29 -6.42
C SER A 206 1.27 -0.80 -6.25
N SER A 207 0.50 -0.37 -5.23
CA SER A 207 0.16 1.03 -5.00
C SER A 207 0.70 1.50 -3.66
N PHE A 208 1.65 2.44 -3.67
CA PHE A 208 2.28 3.02 -2.49
C PHE A 208 1.66 4.35 -2.09
N SER A 209 1.62 4.63 -0.78
CA SER A 209 1.23 5.91 -0.22
C SER A 209 2.43 6.66 0.33
N PHE A 210 2.51 7.94 -0.03
CA PHE A 210 3.47 8.89 0.53
C PHE A 210 2.75 10.04 1.26
N HIS A 211 1.55 9.76 1.82
CA HIS A 211 0.84 10.69 2.69
C HIS A 211 1.68 11.04 3.93
N ALA A 212 1.39 12.18 4.57
CA ALA A 212 2.16 12.75 5.68
C ALA A 212 2.45 11.80 6.85
N VAL A 213 1.58 10.82 7.11
CA VAL A 213 1.74 9.85 8.21
C VAL A 213 2.51 8.60 7.82
N LYS A 214 2.89 8.43 6.55
CA LYS A 214 3.60 7.24 6.08
C LYS A 214 5.10 7.29 6.40
N ASN A 215 5.74 6.13 6.31
CA ASN A 215 7.17 5.98 6.63
C ASN A 215 8.07 6.86 5.77
N LEU A 216 7.78 6.91 4.46
CA LEU A 216 8.31 7.88 3.51
C LEU A 216 7.14 8.79 3.12
N THR A 217 7.35 10.09 3.15
CA THR A 217 6.29 11.05 2.81
C THR A 217 6.72 12.07 1.78
N THR A 218 5.73 12.53 0.99
CA THR A 218 5.83 13.69 0.10
C THR A 218 4.79 14.77 0.46
N ALA A 219 4.32 14.78 1.71
CA ALA A 219 3.13 15.45 2.24
C ALA A 219 1.84 14.78 1.77
N GLU A 220 1.49 14.90 0.53
CA GLU A 220 0.56 14.08 -0.24
C GLU A 220 1.32 13.39 -1.36
N GLY A 221 0.93 12.17 -1.73
CA GLY A 221 1.55 11.44 -2.83
C GLY A 221 1.33 9.96 -2.79
N GLY A 222 1.70 9.32 -3.87
CA GLY A 222 1.72 7.88 -4.04
C GLY A 222 2.50 7.49 -5.29
N ALA A 223 2.67 6.20 -5.47
CA ALA A 223 3.27 5.65 -6.68
C ALA A 223 2.59 4.34 -7.06
N LEU A 224 2.52 4.10 -8.36
CA LEU A 224 2.16 2.81 -8.96
C LEU A 224 3.42 2.16 -9.50
N THR A 225 3.65 0.90 -9.15
CA THR A 225 4.64 0.02 -9.78
C THR A 225 3.96 -1.22 -10.31
N TRP A 226 4.62 -1.94 -11.18
CA TRP A 226 4.09 -3.21 -11.72
C TRP A 226 5.23 -4.16 -12.06
N ARG A 227 4.91 -5.45 -12.03
CA ARG A 227 5.76 -6.53 -12.46
C ARG A 227 4.94 -7.55 -13.23
N LEU A 228 4.96 -7.43 -14.54
CA LEU A 228 4.26 -8.34 -15.45
C LEU A 228 5.27 -9.27 -16.14
N PRO A 229 4.97 -10.56 -16.27
CA PRO A 229 5.90 -11.53 -16.89
C PRO A 229 6.32 -11.16 -18.31
N PHE A 230 5.48 -10.41 -19.00
CA PHE A 230 5.68 -9.96 -20.38
C PHE A 230 6.02 -8.47 -20.51
N GLY A 231 6.36 -7.80 -19.42
CA GLY A 231 6.59 -6.34 -19.40
C GLY A 231 7.62 -5.87 -20.43
N ASN A 232 8.67 -6.66 -20.65
CA ASN A 232 9.73 -6.41 -21.63
C ASN A 232 9.41 -6.90 -23.06
N GLU A 233 8.28 -7.57 -23.30
CA GLU A 233 7.86 -7.98 -24.64
C GLU A 233 7.28 -6.81 -25.43
N ASN A 234 7.48 -6.81 -26.75
CA ASN A 234 6.88 -5.81 -27.62
C ASN A 234 5.36 -5.97 -27.71
N VAL A 235 4.67 -4.85 -27.70
CA VAL A 235 3.21 -4.78 -27.91
C VAL A 235 2.90 -5.07 -29.38
N ASP A 236 1.89 -5.90 -29.65
CA ASP A 236 1.37 -6.05 -31.02
C ASP A 236 0.71 -4.72 -31.45
N ILE A 237 1.20 -4.15 -32.54
CA ILE A 237 0.67 -2.89 -33.09
C ILE A 237 -0.81 -2.96 -33.47
N ASN A 238 -1.31 -4.17 -33.77
CA ASN A 238 -2.72 -4.41 -34.11
C ASN A 238 -3.62 -4.58 -32.88
N ASP A 239 -3.04 -4.62 -31.70
CA ASP A 239 -3.78 -4.81 -30.46
C ASP A 239 -4.61 -3.55 -30.11
N ASN A 240 -5.88 -3.69 -29.79
CA ASN A 240 -6.82 -2.59 -29.55
C ASN A 240 -7.01 -2.29 -28.05
N TYR A 241 -5.93 -2.39 -27.28
CA TYR A 241 -6.00 -2.24 -25.82
C TYR A 241 -6.48 -0.84 -25.37
N PHE A 242 -5.97 0.22 -26.00
CA PHE A 242 -6.44 1.61 -25.82
C PHE A 242 -6.65 2.23 -27.20
N PRO A 243 -7.88 2.20 -27.73
CA PRO A 243 -8.15 2.53 -29.15
C PRO A 243 -7.69 3.92 -29.59
N THR A 244 -7.72 4.91 -28.66
CA THR A 244 -7.32 6.28 -28.94
C THR A 244 -5.83 6.53 -28.79
N VAL A 245 -5.06 5.56 -28.29
CA VAL A 245 -3.63 5.68 -28.05
C VAL A 245 -2.85 4.96 -29.14
N SER A 246 -2.16 5.75 -29.99
CA SER A 246 -1.26 5.19 -31.00
C SER A 246 -0.13 4.39 -30.34
N LYS A 247 0.12 3.19 -30.84
CA LYS A 247 1.25 2.37 -30.45
C LYS A 247 2.49 2.76 -31.23
N MET A 248 3.66 2.64 -30.59
CA MET A 248 4.94 2.90 -31.24
C MET A 248 5.58 1.58 -31.66
N GLU A 249 6.23 1.57 -32.83
CA GLU A 249 6.96 0.38 -33.29
C GLU A 249 8.08 0.03 -32.30
N GLY A 250 8.11 -1.22 -31.84
CA GLY A 250 9.09 -1.70 -30.87
C GLY A 250 8.81 -1.32 -29.42
N GLU A 251 7.67 -0.65 -29.12
CA GLU A 251 7.27 -0.31 -27.75
C GLU A 251 6.99 -1.57 -26.94
N THR A 252 7.60 -1.69 -25.75
CA THR A 252 7.32 -2.77 -24.81
C THR A 252 6.05 -2.51 -23.99
N TRP A 253 5.51 -3.56 -23.35
CA TRP A 253 4.37 -3.40 -22.43
C TRP A 253 4.67 -2.46 -21.27
N ASP A 254 5.89 -2.52 -20.70
CA ASP A 254 6.28 -1.60 -19.63
C ASP A 254 6.31 -0.14 -20.08
N GLU A 255 6.74 0.13 -21.31
CA GLU A 255 6.76 1.47 -21.90
C GLU A 255 5.35 1.97 -22.22
N LEU A 256 4.50 1.10 -22.77
CA LEU A 256 3.10 1.42 -23.04
C LEU A 256 2.35 1.73 -21.76
N LEU A 257 2.46 0.89 -20.71
CA LEU A 257 1.78 1.11 -19.42
C LEU A 257 2.26 2.40 -18.75
N TYR A 258 3.57 2.68 -18.78
CA TYR A 258 4.12 3.92 -18.26
C TYR A 258 3.53 5.13 -19.00
N ARG A 259 3.51 5.12 -20.32
CA ARG A 259 2.96 6.18 -21.14
C ARG A 259 1.45 6.35 -20.94
N LEU A 260 0.70 5.26 -20.85
CA LEU A 260 -0.74 5.30 -20.54
C LEU A 260 -1.00 5.93 -19.17
N ALA A 261 -0.25 5.54 -18.15
CA ALA A 261 -0.39 6.12 -16.81
C ALA A 261 -0.08 7.63 -16.80
N GLN A 262 0.93 8.08 -17.55
CA GLN A 262 1.22 9.52 -17.73
C GLN A 262 0.04 10.24 -18.38
N LEU A 263 -0.53 9.69 -19.46
CA LEU A 263 -1.68 10.25 -20.15
C LEU A 263 -2.92 10.29 -19.24
N LEU A 264 -3.24 9.18 -18.58
CA LEU A 264 -4.37 9.07 -17.65
C LEU A 264 -4.25 10.06 -16.49
N SER A 265 -3.05 10.32 -15.99
CA SER A 265 -2.82 11.23 -14.86
C SER A 265 -2.82 12.70 -15.23
N LEU A 266 -2.75 13.06 -16.52
CA LEU A 266 -2.60 14.44 -17.02
C LEU A 266 -3.60 14.76 -18.14
N HIS A 267 -4.90 14.59 -17.88
CA HIS A 267 -6.00 14.95 -18.80
C HIS A 267 -5.94 14.30 -20.18
N GLY A 268 -5.16 13.25 -20.38
CA GLY A 268 -4.95 12.66 -21.72
C GLY A 268 -4.12 13.54 -22.68
N GLN A 269 -3.37 14.52 -22.17
CA GLN A 269 -2.51 15.34 -23.01
C GLN A 269 -1.30 14.53 -23.49
N ASN A 270 -1.07 14.52 -24.81
CA ASN A 270 0.05 13.80 -25.43
C ASN A 270 1.41 14.49 -25.27
N LYS A 271 1.46 15.69 -24.69
CA LYS A 271 2.67 16.42 -24.32
C LYS A 271 2.54 16.98 -22.92
N ASP A 272 3.48 16.60 -22.04
CA ASP A 272 3.62 17.20 -20.72
C ASP A 272 4.26 18.60 -20.74
N ALA A 273 4.39 19.23 -19.57
CA ALA A 273 4.98 20.57 -19.47
C ALA A 273 6.45 20.59 -19.94
N LEU A 274 7.21 19.50 -19.71
CA LEU A 274 8.61 19.39 -20.11
C LEU A 274 8.75 19.31 -21.64
N ALA A 275 7.91 18.49 -22.28
CA ALA A 275 7.88 18.39 -23.75
C ALA A 275 7.47 19.70 -24.44
N LYS A 276 6.61 20.51 -23.80
CA LYS A 276 6.15 21.80 -24.32
C LYS A 276 7.22 22.91 -24.30
N THR A 277 8.34 22.75 -23.61
CA THR A 277 9.45 23.72 -23.61
C THR A 277 10.29 23.69 -24.87
N GLN A 278 10.15 22.69 -25.71
CA GLN A 278 10.86 22.61 -26.99
C GLN A 278 10.31 23.67 -27.97
N MET A 279 11.19 24.26 -28.73
CA MET A 279 10.82 25.33 -29.70
C MET A 279 9.81 24.78 -30.71
N GLY A 280 8.64 25.41 -30.85
CA GLY A 280 7.56 24.98 -31.74
C GLY A 280 6.63 23.90 -31.16
N ALA A 281 6.80 23.45 -29.90
CA ALA A 281 6.02 22.37 -29.28
C ALA A 281 4.72 22.83 -28.59
N TRP A 282 4.15 24.01 -29.01
CA TRP A 282 2.91 24.55 -28.41
C TRP A 282 1.66 23.71 -28.72
N GLU A 283 1.65 23.04 -29.89
CA GLU A 283 0.52 22.23 -30.30
C GLU A 283 0.51 20.87 -29.54
N TYR A 284 -0.62 20.55 -28.94
CA TYR A 284 -0.87 19.30 -28.24
C TYR A 284 -2.27 18.80 -28.55
N ASP A 285 -2.53 17.52 -28.31
CA ASP A 285 -3.83 16.91 -28.41
C ASP A 285 -4.26 16.29 -27.07
N VAL A 286 -5.58 16.20 -26.84
CA VAL A 286 -6.21 15.50 -25.75
C VAL A 286 -6.84 14.23 -26.30
N ILE A 287 -6.15 13.12 -26.16
CA ILE A 287 -6.55 11.82 -26.74
C ILE A 287 -7.60 11.07 -25.91
N GLY A 288 -7.93 11.58 -24.73
CA GLY A 288 -9.01 11.09 -23.87
C GLY A 288 -9.29 12.06 -22.72
N PRO A 289 -10.57 12.24 -22.31
CA PRO A 289 -10.95 13.15 -21.23
C PRO A 289 -10.71 12.51 -19.85
N TRP A 290 -9.42 12.37 -19.50
CA TRP A 290 -9.00 11.64 -18.31
C TRP A 290 -8.67 12.54 -17.12
N TYR A 291 -7.94 12.05 -16.14
CA TYR A 291 -7.80 12.63 -14.80
C TYR A 291 -6.72 13.69 -14.70
N LYS A 292 -6.67 14.33 -13.54
CA LYS A 292 -5.58 15.18 -13.08
C LYS A 292 -5.13 14.74 -11.71
N CYS A 293 -4.18 13.80 -11.67
CA CYS A 293 -3.67 13.19 -10.43
C CYS A 293 -2.15 12.96 -10.43
N ASN A 294 -1.43 13.68 -11.28
CA ASN A 294 0.04 13.65 -11.35
C ASN A 294 0.69 14.23 -10.09
N MET A 295 1.88 13.74 -9.76
CA MET A 295 2.74 14.33 -8.74
C MET A 295 3.41 15.62 -9.24
N THR A 296 3.75 16.53 -8.32
CA THR A 296 4.50 17.76 -8.59
C THR A 296 5.96 17.60 -8.20
N ASP A 297 6.85 18.42 -8.78
CA ASP A 297 8.28 18.43 -8.42
C ASP A 297 8.53 18.89 -6.98
N ILE A 298 7.64 19.70 -6.41
CA ILE A 298 7.68 20.05 -4.98
C ILE A 298 7.53 18.79 -4.12
N MET A 299 6.53 17.96 -4.41
CA MET A 299 6.29 16.68 -3.71
C MET A 299 7.44 15.70 -3.97
N ALA A 300 7.86 15.58 -5.22
CA ALA A 300 8.96 14.68 -5.60
C ALA A 300 10.29 15.09 -4.94
N GLY A 301 10.55 16.40 -4.78
CA GLY A 301 11.72 16.89 -4.04
C GLY A 301 11.76 16.39 -2.60
N ILE A 302 10.63 16.46 -1.88
CA ILE A 302 10.52 15.86 -0.54
C ILE A 302 10.83 14.37 -0.62
N GLY A 303 10.21 13.64 -1.55
CA GLY A 303 10.39 12.19 -1.72
C GLY A 303 11.84 11.79 -2.01
N LEU A 304 12.55 12.54 -2.84
CA LEU A 304 13.97 12.30 -3.13
C LEU A 304 14.85 12.45 -1.88
N ALA A 305 14.61 13.47 -1.05
CA ALA A 305 15.32 13.65 0.22
C ALA A 305 15.02 12.53 1.20
N GLN A 306 13.74 12.16 1.35
CA GLN A 306 13.29 11.06 2.19
C GLN A 306 13.94 9.73 1.77
N LEU A 307 13.93 9.42 0.47
CA LEU A 307 14.45 8.14 -0.05
C LEU A 307 15.95 7.96 0.23
N ARG A 308 16.75 9.04 0.15
CA ARG A 308 18.20 8.99 0.47
C ARG A 308 18.50 8.55 1.91
N ARG A 309 17.61 8.85 2.87
CA ARG A 309 17.78 8.48 4.29
C ARG A 309 16.84 7.37 4.76
N TYR A 310 16.07 6.80 3.84
CA TYR A 310 14.98 5.89 4.17
C TYR A 310 15.44 4.61 4.90
N GLN A 311 16.58 4.05 4.52
CA GLN A 311 17.12 2.87 5.19
C GLN A 311 17.37 3.09 6.69
N GLY A 312 17.90 4.26 7.06
CA GLY A 312 18.08 4.63 8.48
C GLY A 312 16.75 4.81 9.22
N MET A 313 15.70 5.27 8.51
CA MET A 313 14.37 5.38 9.08
C MET A 313 13.73 4.01 9.35
N LEU A 314 13.90 3.05 8.45
CA LEU A 314 13.45 1.66 8.65
C LEU A 314 14.17 1.01 9.82
N GLU A 315 15.48 1.20 9.93
CA GLU A 315 16.27 0.68 11.04
C GLU A 315 15.84 1.25 12.39
N ARG A 316 15.57 2.56 12.48
CA ARG A 316 15.04 3.17 13.70
C ARG A 316 13.69 2.57 14.11
N ARG A 317 12.79 2.36 13.17
CA ARG A 317 11.50 1.71 13.42
C ARG A 317 11.69 0.28 13.93
N ARG A 318 12.60 -0.48 13.34
CA ARG A 318 12.95 -1.83 13.78
C ARG A 318 13.43 -1.86 15.24
N GLN A 319 14.30 -0.93 15.63
CA GLN A 319 14.77 -0.80 17.02
C GLN A 319 13.62 -0.53 17.99
N ILE A 320 12.70 0.39 17.64
CA ILE A 320 11.53 0.70 18.49
C ILE A 320 10.63 -0.52 18.62
N ILE A 321 10.32 -1.20 17.51
CA ILE A 321 9.51 -2.44 17.48
C ILE A 321 10.13 -3.51 18.39
N GLY A 322 11.43 -3.73 18.31
CA GLY A 322 12.12 -4.71 19.16
C GLY A 322 11.98 -4.41 20.65
N ARG A 323 12.02 -3.11 21.04
CA ARG A 323 11.79 -2.69 22.44
C ARG A 323 10.35 -2.90 22.88
N TYR A 324 9.37 -2.59 22.02
CA TYR A 324 7.96 -2.84 22.29
C TYR A 324 7.68 -4.34 22.44
N ASN A 325 8.20 -5.19 21.55
CA ASN A 325 8.05 -6.64 21.63
C ASN A 325 8.58 -7.17 22.96
N ALA A 326 9.82 -6.84 23.32
CA ALA A 326 10.42 -7.29 24.57
C ALA A 326 9.60 -6.88 25.80
N ALA A 327 9.06 -5.65 25.83
CA ALA A 327 8.25 -5.17 26.93
C ALA A 327 6.88 -5.87 27.01
N ILE A 328 6.27 -6.22 25.88
CA ILE A 328 5.02 -6.98 25.85
C ILE A 328 5.24 -8.44 26.22
N ASP A 329 6.35 -9.05 25.77
CA ASP A 329 6.70 -10.41 26.18
C ASP A 329 6.92 -10.52 27.69
N ASP A 330 7.62 -9.56 28.29
CA ASP A 330 7.79 -9.46 29.75
C ASP A 330 6.44 -9.22 30.48
N LEU A 331 5.56 -8.38 29.92
CA LEU A 331 4.23 -8.16 30.46
C LEU A 331 3.41 -9.43 30.47
N ASN A 332 3.43 -10.20 29.37
CA ASN A 332 2.66 -11.42 29.19
C ASN A 332 3.04 -12.53 30.21
N VAL A 333 4.28 -12.55 30.69
CA VAL A 333 4.67 -13.47 31.80
C VAL A 333 3.85 -13.23 33.06
N SER A 334 3.34 -12.01 33.28
CA SER A 334 2.56 -11.61 34.44
C SER A 334 1.05 -11.66 34.26
N LEU A 335 0.58 -11.95 33.05
CA LEU A 335 -0.84 -12.05 32.67
C LEU A 335 -1.26 -13.52 32.54
N ASP A 336 -2.55 -13.79 32.74
CA ASP A 336 -3.10 -15.12 32.41
C ASP A 336 -3.26 -15.32 30.90
N ASP A 337 -3.39 -16.57 30.47
CA ASP A 337 -3.43 -16.96 29.06
C ASP A 337 -4.58 -16.31 28.25
N ASN A 338 -5.68 -15.92 28.91
CA ASN A 338 -6.83 -15.31 28.25
C ASN A 338 -6.69 -13.80 28.05
N HIS A 339 -5.81 -13.13 28.83
CA HIS A 339 -5.65 -11.68 28.83
C HIS A 339 -4.28 -11.22 28.32
N GLN A 340 -3.58 -12.06 27.59
CA GLN A 340 -2.30 -11.68 26.98
C GLN A 340 -2.46 -10.57 25.92
N VAL A 341 -1.39 -9.85 25.71
CA VAL A 341 -1.29 -8.86 24.63
C VAL A 341 -0.56 -9.51 23.45
N LYS A 342 -1.22 -9.62 22.32
CA LYS A 342 -0.57 -10.00 21.06
C LYS A 342 -0.15 -8.75 20.30
N TYR A 343 0.86 -8.86 19.45
CA TYR A 343 1.29 -7.80 18.55
C TYR A 343 1.47 -8.34 17.12
N LEU A 344 1.46 -7.44 16.14
CA LEU A 344 1.74 -7.78 14.76
C LEU A 344 3.23 -8.16 14.65
N ASP A 345 3.49 -9.36 14.12
CA ASP A 345 4.85 -9.83 13.89
C ASP A 345 5.44 -9.16 12.64
N HIS A 346 6.52 -8.41 12.84
CA HIS A 346 7.12 -7.59 11.79
C HIS A 346 8.32 -8.25 11.10
N TYR A 347 8.94 -9.25 11.71
CA TYR A 347 10.22 -9.76 11.22
C TYR A 347 10.35 -11.27 11.39
N GLY A 348 10.68 -11.96 10.31
CA GLY A 348 10.96 -13.38 10.26
C GLY A 348 12.21 -13.68 9.43
N GLU A 349 12.52 -14.95 9.24
CA GLU A 349 13.64 -15.38 8.37
C GLU A 349 13.36 -15.09 6.90
N ASP A 350 12.08 -15.14 6.50
CA ASP A 350 11.64 -15.05 5.12
C ASP A 350 10.94 -13.72 4.77
N TYR A 351 10.81 -12.81 5.72
CA TYR A 351 10.20 -11.49 5.50
C TYR A 351 10.72 -10.43 6.46
N SER A 352 10.55 -9.19 6.05
CA SER A 352 10.77 -8.02 6.88
C SER A 352 9.75 -6.95 6.54
N SER A 353 9.00 -6.53 7.52
CA SER A 353 8.05 -5.43 7.42
C SER A 353 8.74 -4.09 7.24
N SER A 354 8.02 -3.11 6.69
CA SER A 354 8.41 -1.70 6.74
C SER A 354 8.28 -1.08 8.14
N GLY A 355 7.62 -1.78 9.09
CA GLY A 355 7.38 -1.28 10.44
C GLY A 355 6.48 -0.04 10.46
N HIS A 356 5.40 -0.04 9.68
CA HIS A 356 4.55 1.16 9.58
C HIS A 356 3.66 1.37 10.79
N LEU A 357 2.95 0.36 11.28
CA LEU A 357 2.06 0.42 12.44
C LEU A 357 2.49 -0.61 13.48
N TYR A 358 2.50 -0.23 14.74
CA TYR A 358 2.66 -1.17 15.83
C TYR A 358 1.29 -1.52 16.43
N ILE A 359 0.68 -2.54 15.86
CA ILE A 359 -0.65 -3.02 16.22
C ILE A 359 -0.54 -4.01 17.38
N THR A 360 -1.28 -3.75 18.46
CA THR A 360 -1.45 -4.69 19.58
C THR A 360 -2.90 -5.14 19.69
N ARG A 361 -3.12 -6.33 20.25
CA ARG A 361 -4.44 -6.87 20.54
C ARG A 361 -4.54 -7.30 22.00
N LEU A 362 -5.54 -6.80 22.68
CA LEU A 362 -5.82 -7.09 24.09
C LEU A 362 -6.73 -8.31 24.15
N MET A 363 -6.14 -9.51 24.20
CA MET A 363 -6.90 -10.75 24.16
C MET A 363 -7.88 -10.82 25.34
N GLY A 364 -9.07 -11.38 25.10
CA GLY A 364 -10.13 -11.52 26.10
C GLY A 364 -10.83 -10.24 26.52
N ARG A 365 -10.38 -9.06 26.05
CA ARG A 365 -10.96 -7.78 26.44
C ARG A 365 -11.99 -7.26 25.46
N SER A 366 -12.97 -6.52 26.00
CA SER A 366 -14.08 -5.90 25.26
C SER A 366 -13.67 -4.62 24.54
N ASP A 367 -14.56 -4.09 23.68
CA ASP A 367 -14.44 -2.78 23.04
C ASP A 367 -14.39 -1.65 24.06
N GLU A 368 -15.13 -1.76 25.18
CA GLU A 368 -15.16 -0.81 26.27
C GLU A 368 -13.80 -0.74 26.98
N GLU A 369 -13.22 -1.88 27.35
CA GLU A 369 -11.89 -1.95 27.98
C GLU A 369 -10.80 -1.44 27.04
N ARG A 370 -10.86 -1.77 25.76
CA ARG A 370 -9.94 -1.23 24.75
C ARG A 370 -10.03 0.31 24.68
N ARG A 371 -11.25 0.88 24.68
CA ARG A 371 -11.46 2.33 24.71
C ARG A 371 -10.89 2.96 25.98
N GLU A 372 -11.04 2.31 27.13
CA GLU A 372 -10.46 2.76 28.39
C GLU A 372 -8.93 2.80 28.32
N VAL A 373 -8.27 1.80 27.72
CA VAL A 373 -6.81 1.83 27.48
C VAL A 373 -6.43 3.07 26.67
N ILE A 374 -7.11 3.31 25.53
CA ILE A 374 -6.80 4.46 24.66
C ILE A 374 -7.00 5.78 25.42
N MET A 375 -8.07 5.91 26.21
CA MET A 375 -8.32 7.13 27.00
C MET A 375 -7.26 7.35 28.07
N LYS A 376 -6.90 6.31 28.84
CA LYS A 376 -5.86 6.38 29.86
C LYS A 376 -4.48 6.71 29.26
N MET A 377 -4.17 6.18 28.06
CA MET A 377 -2.96 6.58 27.32
C MET A 377 -3.00 8.06 26.94
N ALA A 378 -4.12 8.54 26.43
CA ALA A 378 -4.30 9.95 26.06
C ALA A 378 -4.18 10.90 27.26
N GLU A 379 -4.73 10.54 28.44
CA GLU A 379 -4.58 11.28 29.68
C GLU A 379 -3.11 11.39 30.11
N ARG A 380 -2.28 10.42 29.73
CA ARG A 380 -0.83 10.44 29.93
C ARG A 380 -0.07 11.09 28.77
N GLY A 381 -0.78 11.76 27.85
CA GLY A 381 -0.19 12.48 26.70
C GLY A 381 0.36 11.58 25.62
N ILE A 382 -0.09 10.34 25.52
CA ILE A 382 0.32 9.36 24.51
C ILE A 382 -0.84 9.13 23.53
N ALA A 383 -0.65 9.51 22.27
CA ALA A 383 -1.66 9.31 21.24
C ALA A 383 -1.63 7.88 20.71
N CYS A 384 -2.70 7.13 20.93
CA CYS A 384 -2.96 5.81 20.32
C CYS A 384 -4.04 5.92 19.24
N ASN A 385 -4.15 4.88 18.40
CA ASN A 385 -5.16 4.82 17.34
C ASN A 385 -5.71 3.39 17.21
N VAL A 386 -6.60 3.18 16.22
CA VAL A 386 -7.16 1.87 15.84
C VAL A 386 -7.05 1.70 14.33
N HIS A 387 -6.42 0.62 13.87
CA HIS A 387 -6.23 0.27 12.47
C HIS A 387 -6.66 -1.18 12.17
N TYR A 388 -7.88 -1.41 11.71
CA TYR A 388 -8.90 -0.42 11.33
C TYR A 388 -10.28 -0.80 11.90
N LYS A 389 -11.22 0.14 11.87
CA LYS A 389 -12.63 -0.23 11.97
C LYS A 389 -13.03 -0.89 10.63
N PRO A 390 -13.55 -2.14 10.61
CA PRO A 390 -13.89 -2.86 9.39
C PRO A 390 -14.85 -2.09 8.49
N LEU A 391 -14.65 -2.18 7.18
CA LEU A 391 -15.48 -1.49 6.18
C LEU A 391 -16.97 -1.80 6.32
N PRO A 392 -17.44 -3.05 6.58
CA PRO A 392 -18.85 -3.35 6.79
C PRO A 392 -19.50 -2.60 7.96
N MET A 393 -18.69 -2.05 8.89
CA MET A 393 -19.20 -1.20 10.00
C MET A 393 -19.38 0.27 9.60
N MET A 394 -18.86 0.69 8.44
CA MET A 394 -18.92 2.07 7.96
C MET A 394 -20.23 2.35 7.23
N THR A 395 -20.75 3.56 7.37
CA THR A 395 -22.05 3.96 6.79
C THR A 395 -22.15 3.71 5.29
N ALA A 396 -21.10 4.06 4.53
CA ALA A 396 -21.08 3.90 3.09
C ALA A 396 -21.22 2.43 2.66
N TYR A 397 -20.53 1.52 3.35
CA TYR A 397 -20.53 0.10 2.99
C TYR A 397 -21.78 -0.64 3.49
N LYS A 398 -22.36 -0.21 4.62
CA LYS A 398 -23.70 -0.66 5.03
C LYS A 398 -24.77 -0.29 4.00
N ALA A 399 -24.66 0.89 3.40
CA ALA A 399 -25.56 1.33 2.32
C ALA A 399 -25.40 0.48 1.04
N LEU A 400 -24.25 -0.17 0.83
CA LEU A 400 -24.00 -1.14 -0.24
C LEU A 400 -24.47 -2.56 0.12
N GLY A 401 -25.03 -2.77 1.31
CA GLY A 401 -25.59 -4.06 1.75
C GLY A 401 -24.63 -4.95 2.55
N PHE A 402 -23.43 -4.47 2.93
CA PHE A 402 -22.52 -5.23 3.78
C PHE A 402 -22.95 -5.21 5.25
N ASP A 403 -22.94 -6.38 5.92
CA ASP A 403 -23.15 -6.51 7.36
C ASP A 403 -21.89 -7.09 8.02
N ILE A 404 -21.47 -6.49 9.13
CA ILE A 404 -20.30 -6.95 9.89
C ILE A 404 -20.44 -8.37 10.43
N LYS A 405 -21.66 -8.88 10.57
CA LYS A 405 -21.91 -10.27 11.00
C LYS A 405 -21.35 -11.32 10.05
N ASP A 406 -21.19 -10.95 8.78
CA ASP A 406 -20.60 -11.83 7.75
C ASP A 406 -19.07 -11.85 7.81
N TYR A 407 -18.45 -10.98 8.65
CA TYR A 407 -17.02 -10.79 8.79
C TYR A 407 -16.57 -10.88 10.26
N PRO A 408 -16.79 -12.03 10.93
CA PRO A 408 -16.55 -12.15 12.36
C PRO A 408 -15.09 -12.01 12.76
N ASN A 409 -14.14 -12.41 11.92
CA ASN A 409 -12.72 -12.27 12.22
C ASN A 409 -12.27 -10.80 12.13
N ALA A 410 -12.71 -10.06 11.11
CA ALA A 410 -12.48 -8.62 11.00
C ALA A 410 -13.05 -7.86 12.21
N TYR A 411 -14.25 -8.25 12.67
CA TYR A 411 -14.82 -7.68 13.88
C TYR A 411 -13.98 -7.98 15.13
N ASN A 412 -13.55 -9.24 15.31
CA ASN A 412 -12.71 -9.65 16.45
C ASN A 412 -11.32 -8.98 16.46
N LEU A 413 -10.77 -8.68 15.28
CA LEU A 413 -9.55 -7.88 15.18
C LEU A 413 -9.77 -6.46 15.70
N PHE A 414 -10.89 -5.84 15.35
CA PHE A 414 -11.19 -4.45 15.68
C PHE A 414 -11.48 -4.23 17.17
N VAL A 415 -12.26 -5.13 17.82
CA VAL A 415 -12.82 -4.86 19.16
C VAL A 415 -11.77 -4.68 20.25
N ASN A 416 -10.60 -5.31 20.12
CA ASN A 416 -9.53 -5.30 21.12
C ASN A 416 -8.20 -4.77 20.59
N GLU A 417 -8.19 -4.09 19.45
CA GLU A 417 -6.98 -3.56 18.83
C GLU A 417 -6.62 -2.18 19.38
N VAL A 418 -5.34 -1.99 19.70
CA VAL A 418 -4.72 -0.69 20.02
C VAL A 418 -3.44 -0.54 19.22
N THR A 419 -3.35 0.49 18.39
CA THR A 419 -2.10 0.85 17.72
C THR A 419 -1.32 1.85 18.55
N LEU A 420 -0.10 1.48 18.96
CA LEU A 420 0.82 2.36 19.68
C LEU A 420 1.56 3.31 18.72
N PRO A 421 2.02 4.50 19.22
CA PRO A 421 2.80 5.41 18.40
C PRO A 421 4.11 4.78 17.94
N LEU A 422 4.38 4.87 16.64
CA LEU A 422 5.60 4.34 16.02
C LEU A 422 6.07 5.29 14.91
N HIS A 423 7.13 6.05 15.18
CA HIS A 423 7.75 6.96 14.21
C HIS A 423 9.22 7.25 14.57
N THR A 424 10.00 7.68 13.61
CA THR A 424 11.46 7.89 13.74
C THR A 424 11.85 9.03 14.68
N ARG A 425 10.92 9.93 14.99
CA ARG A 425 11.14 11.06 15.93
C ARG A 425 11.00 10.68 17.41
N LEU A 426 10.55 9.44 17.71
CA LEU A 426 10.55 8.95 19.10
C LEU A 426 11.98 8.85 19.61
N THR A 427 12.28 9.56 20.71
CA THR A 427 13.53 9.36 21.46
C THR A 427 13.45 8.04 22.23
N ASP A 428 14.60 7.57 22.74
CA ASP A 428 14.61 6.37 23.59
C ASP A 428 13.82 6.55 24.88
N GLU A 429 13.82 7.77 25.42
CA GLU A 429 13.02 8.13 26.59
C GLU A 429 11.52 8.19 26.27
N ASP A 430 11.12 8.58 25.04
CA ASP A 430 9.72 8.54 24.62
C ASP A 430 9.25 7.10 24.47
N VAL A 431 10.08 6.23 23.89
CA VAL A 431 9.77 4.79 23.78
C VAL A 431 9.58 4.17 25.16
N GLU A 432 10.48 4.44 26.10
CA GLU A 432 10.37 3.96 27.48
C GLU A 432 9.14 4.51 28.20
N TYR A 433 8.81 5.77 27.94
CA TYR A 433 7.61 6.40 28.47
C TYR A 433 6.33 5.73 27.96
N VAL A 434 6.26 5.41 26.67
CA VAL A 434 5.12 4.66 26.08
C VAL A 434 5.02 3.28 26.72
N ILE A 435 6.13 2.53 26.78
CA ILE A 435 6.18 1.17 27.36
C ILE A 435 5.69 1.18 28.80
N SER A 436 6.30 1.99 29.66
CA SER A 436 5.99 2.00 31.10
C SER A 436 4.52 2.34 31.36
N ASN A 437 3.96 3.30 30.62
CA ASN A 437 2.56 3.69 30.76
C ASN A 437 1.59 2.62 30.20
N TYR A 438 1.91 2.02 29.05
CA TYR A 438 1.08 0.97 28.47
C TYR A 438 1.03 -0.26 29.37
N VAL A 439 2.19 -0.73 29.86
CA VAL A 439 2.30 -1.86 30.78
C VAL A 439 1.53 -1.60 32.08
N ASP A 440 1.69 -0.41 32.68
CA ASP A 440 0.97 -0.04 33.90
C ASP A 440 -0.55 -0.04 33.70
N ILE A 441 -1.03 0.50 32.58
CA ILE A 441 -2.46 0.54 32.27
C ILE A 441 -3.00 -0.88 32.08
N ILE A 442 -2.33 -1.72 31.29
CA ILE A 442 -2.79 -3.10 31.01
C ILE A 442 -2.85 -3.96 32.29
N LYS A 443 -1.93 -3.80 33.24
CA LYS A 443 -1.93 -4.50 34.52
C LYS A 443 -3.07 -4.08 35.46
N ASN A 444 -3.68 -2.91 35.22
CA ASN A 444 -4.69 -2.31 36.10
C ASN A 444 -6.09 -2.18 35.45
N ILE A 445 -6.31 -2.91 34.36
CA ILE A 445 -7.63 -3.05 33.68
C ILE A 445 -8.20 -4.50 33.81
#